data_503467aac4b5621616ce7354fba5b85a
#
_entry.id   503467aac4b5621616ce7354fba5b85a
#
_cell.length_a   1.000
_cell.length_b   1.000
_cell.length_c   1.000
_cell.angle_alpha   90.00
_cell.angle_beta   90.00
_cell.angle_gamma   90.00
#
_symmetry.space_group_name_H-M   'P 1'
#
loop_
_entity.id
_entity.type
_entity.pdbx_description
1 polymer ?
#
loop_
_entity_poly.entity_id
_entity_poly.type
_entity_poly.pdbx_seq_one_letter_code
_entity_poly.pdbx_strand_id
1 'polypeptide(L)'
;YLCQIEGYEGNQAVLKIREKTEKDTELPSKIWLFQGLPKGDKMELIVQKAVELGVYGIVPFAAKRSVVRLDEKKAGKKQIRWQAIAKGAAEQSGRGLIPEVEIVKTYAEALEFAKELDVILVPYELEEGMKATMSIIEAIRPGQSVGIFIGPEGGFEEEEVRDAMEAGGKPVTLGKRILRTETAGMTMLSILMYTLESV
;
A
#
# COMPACT_ATOMS: atom_id res chain seq x y z
N TYR A 1 -17.89 -12.80 -9.87
CA TYR A 1 -19.02 -13.68 -10.19
C TYR A 1 -20.31 -13.15 -9.60
N LEU A 2 -21.39 -13.19 -10.37
CA LEU A 2 -22.75 -13.02 -9.85
C LEU A 2 -23.18 -14.37 -9.28
N CYS A 3 -23.53 -14.40 -7.99
CA CYS A 3 -23.91 -15.62 -7.31
C CYS A 3 -25.33 -15.51 -6.77
N GLN A 4 -26.00 -16.65 -6.65
CA GLN A 4 -27.30 -16.77 -5.99
C GLN A 4 -27.12 -17.67 -4.76
N ILE A 5 -27.73 -17.29 -3.63
CA ILE A 5 -27.77 -18.14 -2.44
C ILE A 5 -28.68 -19.33 -2.76
N GLU A 6 -28.17 -20.57 -2.65
CA GLU A 6 -28.92 -21.81 -2.78
C GLU A 6 -29.39 -22.36 -1.42
N GLY A 7 -28.66 -22.04 -0.34
CA GLY A 7 -28.99 -22.52 0.99
C GLY A 7 -27.95 -22.09 2.03
N TYR A 8 -28.04 -22.70 3.19
CA TYR A 8 -27.12 -22.47 4.30
C TYR A 8 -26.70 -23.81 4.92
N GLU A 9 -25.41 -23.95 5.19
CA GLU A 9 -24.82 -25.03 5.96
C GLU A 9 -24.20 -24.45 7.23
N GLY A 10 -24.89 -24.60 8.36
CA GLY A 10 -24.53 -23.90 9.60
C GLY A 10 -24.56 -22.38 9.42
N ASN A 11 -23.42 -21.72 9.63
CA ASN A 11 -23.26 -20.27 9.46
C ASN A 11 -22.70 -19.87 8.08
N GLN A 12 -22.59 -20.79 7.15
CA GLN A 12 -22.07 -20.54 5.81
C GLN A 12 -23.18 -20.54 4.77
N ALA A 13 -23.21 -19.51 3.92
CA ALA A 13 -24.09 -19.48 2.76
C ALA A 13 -23.50 -20.33 1.63
N VAL A 14 -24.31 -21.25 1.09
CA VAL A 14 -23.99 -22.02 -0.12
C VAL A 14 -24.39 -21.19 -1.33
N LEU A 15 -23.44 -20.89 -2.19
CA LEU A 15 -23.63 -20.03 -3.35
C LEU A 15 -23.53 -20.81 -4.64
N LYS A 16 -24.42 -20.52 -5.57
CA LYS A 16 -24.33 -20.98 -6.96
C LYS A 16 -23.88 -19.83 -7.84
N ILE A 17 -22.80 -20.04 -8.59
CA ILE A 17 -22.35 -19.09 -9.60
C ILE A 17 -23.36 -19.06 -10.73
N ARG A 18 -23.90 -17.88 -11.03
CA ARG A 18 -24.82 -17.63 -12.15
C ARG A 18 -24.08 -17.13 -13.38
N GLU A 19 -23.15 -16.21 -13.17
CA GLU A 19 -22.46 -15.50 -14.24
C GLU A 19 -21.07 -15.07 -13.79
N LYS A 20 -20.12 -15.08 -14.73
CA LYS A 20 -18.82 -14.40 -14.56
C LYS A 20 -19.02 -12.94 -14.99
N THR A 21 -18.90 -12.01 -14.05
CA THR A 21 -18.94 -10.58 -14.37
C THR A 21 -17.61 -10.11 -14.93
N GLU A 22 -17.66 -9.20 -15.91
CA GLU A 22 -16.47 -8.56 -16.48
C GLU A 22 -16.04 -7.30 -15.69
N LYS A 23 -16.76 -6.97 -14.60
CA LYS A 23 -16.40 -5.82 -13.75
C LYS A 23 -15.09 -6.14 -13.05
N ASP A 24 -14.02 -5.54 -13.52
CA ASP A 24 -12.76 -5.47 -12.84
C ASP A 24 -12.71 -4.16 -12.04
N THR A 25 -12.53 -4.27 -10.73
CA THR A 25 -12.37 -3.15 -9.81
C THR A 25 -10.93 -2.97 -9.41
N GLU A 26 -10.04 -3.76 -9.99
CA GLU A 26 -8.62 -3.71 -9.66
C GLU A 26 -7.91 -2.73 -10.59
N LEU A 27 -6.87 -2.10 -10.06
CA LEU A 27 -5.98 -1.26 -10.87
C LEU A 27 -5.24 -2.13 -11.90
N PRO A 28 -4.94 -1.58 -13.09
CA PRO A 28 -4.20 -2.32 -14.12
C PRO A 28 -2.72 -2.56 -13.76
N SER A 29 -2.31 -2.22 -12.53
CA SER A 29 -0.95 -2.32 -12.00
C SER A 29 -0.96 -2.77 -10.56
N LYS A 30 0.07 -3.50 -10.13
CA LYS A 30 0.20 -3.98 -8.74
C LYS A 30 0.90 -2.92 -7.89
N ILE A 31 0.14 -2.17 -7.09
CA ILE A 31 0.71 -1.15 -6.22
C ILE A 31 0.92 -1.70 -4.81
N TRP A 32 2.15 -1.68 -4.33
CA TRP A 32 2.55 -2.07 -2.99
C TRP A 32 2.80 -0.84 -2.12
N LEU A 33 2.16 -0.78 -0.96
CA LEU A 33 2.42 0.25 0.03
C LEU A 33 3.38 -0.28 1.11
N PHE A 34 4.62 0.19 1.08
CA PHE A 34 5.59 0.01 2.16
C PHE A 34 5.37 1.11 3.19
N GLN A 35 4.84 0.74 4.34
CA GLN A 35 4.43 1.70 5.38
C GLN A 35 5.30 1.56 6.63
N GLY A 36 6.08 2.59 6.92
CA GLY A 36 6.77 2.73 8.21
C GLY A 36 5.77 2.73 9.37
N LEU A 37 6.03 1.92 10.41
CA LEU A 37 5.10 1.74 11.52
C LEU A 37 4.75 3.08 12.18
N PRO A 38 3.50 3.54 12.10
CA PRO A 38 3.05 4.77 12.73
C PRO A 38 2.67 4.53 14.20
N LYS A 39 2.53 5.62 14.95
CA LYS A 39 2.05 5.58 16.34
C LYS A 39 0.56 5.29 16.42
N GLY A 40 0.14 4.66 17.51
CA GLY A 40 -1.27 4.42 17.83
C GLY A 40 -1.96 3.48 16.83
N ASP A 41 -3.19 3.82 16.49
CA ASP A 41 -4.06 3.02 15.62
C ASP A 41 -4.10 3.52 14.16
N LYS A 42 -3.20 4.45 13.79
CA LYS A 42 -3.14 5.02 12.45
C LYS A 42 -2.96 3.97 11.35
N MET A 43 -2.25 2.88 11.65
CA MET A 43 -2.06 1.80 10.69
C MET A 43 -3.40 1.18 10.25
N GLU A 44 -4.40 1.16 11.11
CA GLU A 44 -5.73 0.64 10.78
C GLU A 44 -6.42 1.52 9.73
N LEU A 45 -6.34 2.85 9.91
CA LEU A 45 -6.84 3.82 8.93
C LEU A 45 -6.07 3.71 7.61
N ILE A 46 -4.73 3.59 7.67
CA ILE A 46 -3.89 3.45 6.48
C ILE A 46 -4.28 2.21 5.69
N VAL A 47 -4.40 1.06 6.35
CA VAL A 47 -4.81 -0.20 5.70
C VAL A 47 -6.18 -0.05 5.05
N GLN A 48 -7.17 0.45 5.79
CA GLN A 48 -8.51 0.65 5.26
C GLN A 48 -8.50 1.52 4.00
N LYS A 49 -7.89 2.69 4.07
CA LYS A 49 -7.90 3.64 2.94
C LYS A 49 -7.00 3.21 1.78
N ALA A 50 -5.90 2.54 2.05
CA ALA A 50 -5.07 1.98 0.98
C ALA A 50 -5.84 0.92 0.18
N VAL A 51 -6.63 0.08 0.85
CA VAL A 51 -7.47 -0.91 0.19
C VAL A 51 -8.55 -0.23 -0.67
N GLU A 52 -9.25 0.77 -0.15
CA GLU A 52 -10.24 1.55 -0.90
C GLU A 52 -9.63 2.22 -2.15
N LEU A 53 -8.34 2.59 -2.11
CA LEU A 53 -7.60 3.24 -3.19
C LEU A 53 -6.88 2.26 -4.13
N GLY A 54 -7.18 0.96 -4.05
CA GLY A 54 -6.72 -0.01 -5.03
C GLY A 54 -5.34 -0.62 -4.74
N VAL A 55 -4.76 -0.48 -3.52
CA VAL A 55 -3.49 -1.13 -3.18
C VAL A 55 -3.57 -2.65 -3.43
N TYR A 56 -2.50 -3.22 -4.00
CA TYR A 56 -2.39 -4.67 -4.21
C TYR A 56 -1.94 -5.41 -2.94
N GLY A 57 -1.01 -4.81 -2.19
CA GLY A 57 -0.53 -5.35 -0.92
C GLY A 57 0.12 -4.27 -0.06
N ILE A 58 0.25 -4.56 1.24
CA ILE A 58 0.80 -3.62 2.23
C ILE A 58 1.93 -4.33 2.98
N VAL A 59 3.09 -3.69 3.02
CA VAL A 59 4.30 -4.15 3.73
C VAL A 59 4.60 -3.20 4.88
N PRO A 60 4.16 -3.51 6.11
CA PRO A 60 4.55 -2.73 7.27
C PRO A 60 6.03 -2.93 7.56
N PHE A 61 6.78 -1.87 7.90
CA PHE A 61 8.18 -2.02 8.29
C PHE A 61 8.58 -1.12 9.45
N ALA A 62 9.63 -1.54 10.16
CA ALA A 62 10.26 -0.78 11.23
C ALA A 62 11.38 0.10 10.65
N ALA A 63 11.13 1.42 10.55
CA ALA A 63 12.15 2.41 10.20
C ALA A 63 12.96 2.82 11.44
N LYS A 64 14.12 3.43 11.24
CA LYS A 64 14.98 3.92 12.33
C LYS A 64 14.25 4.89 13.26
N ARG A 65 13.47 5.81 12.70
CA ARG A 65 12.66 6.81 13.43
C ARG A 65 11.28 6.30 13.85
N SER A 66 10.97 5.01 13.64
CA SER A 66 9.76 4.43 14.19
C SER A 66 9.83 4.37 15.71
N VAL A 67 8.88 5.02 16.39
CA VAL A 67 8.77 4.96 17.85
C VAL A 67 8.20 3.61 18.32
N VAL A 68 7.37 3.01 17.46
CA VAL A 68 6.74 1.71 17.73
C VAL A 68 7.75 0.60 17.48
N ARG A 69 7.99 -0.20 18.53
CA ARG A 69 8.79 -1.42 18.43
C ARG A 69 7.90 -2.60 18.80
N LEU A 70 7.79 -3.54 17.90
CA LEU A 70 6.96 -4.74 18.06
C LEU A 70 7.88 -5.95 18.20
N ASP A 71 7.66 -6.75 19.23
CA ASP A 71 8.18 -8.12 19.26
C ASP A 71 7.37 -9.00 18.29
N GLU A 72 7.89 -10.17 17.92
CA GLU A 72 7.25 -11.07 16.95
C GLU A 72 5.80 -11.41 17.33
N LYS A 73 5.51 -11.65 18.60
CA LYS A 73 4.17 -12.00 19.08
C LYS A 73 3.19 -10.83 18.90
N LYS A 74 3.62 -9.59 19.18
CA LYS A 74 2.80 -8.39 18.97
C LYS A 74 2.65 -8.08 17.50
N ALA A 75 3.71 -8.23 16.70
CA ALA A 75 3.69 -8.05 15.25
C ALA A 75 2.68 -9.00 14.59
N GLY A 76 2.70 -10.30 14.95
CA GLY A 76 1.74 -11.26 14.43
C GLY A 76 0.28 -10.94 14.80
N LYS A 77 0.02 -10.51 16.04
CA LYS A 77 -1.34 -10.09 16.45
C LYS A 77 -1.82 -8.85 15.67
N LYS A 78 -0.93 -7.88 15.44
CA LYS A 78 -1.25 -6.67 14.67
C LYS A 78 -1.51 -7.02 13.21
N GLN A 79 -0.68 -7.88 12.60
CA GLN A 79 -0.86 -8.33 11.23
C GLN A 79 -2.22 -9.01 11.01
N ILE A 80 -2.64 -9.92 11.89
CA ILE A 80 -3.96 -10.57 11.84
C ILE A 80 -5.08 -9.52 11.88
N ARG A 81 -4.96 -8.51 12.76
CA ARG A 81 -5.95 -7.43 12.86
C ARG A 81 -5.98 -6.57 11.60
N TRP A 82 -4.83 -6.19 11.06
CA TRP A 82 -4.74 -5.41 9.83
C TRP A 82 -5.27 -6.18 8.61
N GLN A 83 -5.01 -7.49 8.55
CA GLN A 83 -5.56 -8.34 7.49
C GLN A 83 -7.09 -8.42 7.56
N ALA A 84 -7.67 -8.46 8.75
CA ALA A 84 -9.12 -8.42 8.92
C ALA A 84 -9.71 -7.08 8.47
N ILE A 85 -9.02 -5.96 8.72
CA ILE A 85 -9.42 -4.64 8.24
C ILE A 85 -9.32 -4.57 6.71
N ALA A 86 -8.24 -5.08 6.12
CA ALA A 86 -8.08 -5.14 4.67
C ALA A 86 -9.21 -5.93 4.01
N LYS A 87 -9.58 -7.07 4.60
CA LYS A 87 -10.73 -7.86 4.14
C LYS A 87 -12.04 -7.07 4.19
N GLY A 88 -12.36 -6.45 5.33
CA GLY A 88 -13.59 -5.66 5.48
C GLY A 88 -13.64 -4.46 4.52
N ALA A 89 -12.50 -3.80 4.28
CA ALA A 89 -12.39 -2.70 3.34
C ALA A 89 -12.58 -3.17 1.89
N ALA A 90 -12.01 -4.31 1.51
CA ALA A 90 -12.18 -4.90 0.18
C ALA A 90 -13.65 -5.30 -0.08
N GLU A 91 -14.31 -5.91 0.90
CA GLU A 91 -15.72 -6.25 0.82
C GLU A 91 -16.60 -5.00 0.64
N GLN A 92 -16.34 -3.93 1.42
CA GLN A 92 -17.10 -2.68 1.38
C GLN A 92 -16.89 -1.92 0.06
N SER A 93 -15.65 -1.88 -0.45
CA SER A 93 -15.32 -1.19 -1.70
C SER A 93 -15.62 -2.02 -2.96
N GLY A 94 -16.10 -3.25 -2.81
CA GLY A 94 -16.51 -4.12 -3.91
C GLY A 94 -15.33 -4.65 -4.73
N ARG A 95 -14.16 -4.78 -4.12
CA ARG A 95 -12.96 -5.31 -4.77
C ARG A 95 -13.05 -6.82 -4.98
N GLY A 96 -12.48 -7.27 -6.10
CA GLY A 96 -12.37 -8.69 -6.43
C GLY A 96 -11.19 -9.38 -5.73
N LEU A 97 -10.27 -8.61 -5.14
CA LEU A 97 -9.07 -9.07 -4.47
C LEU A 97 -9.04 -8.54 -3.03
N ILE A 98 -8.65 -9.38 -2.08
CA ILE A 98 -8.34 -8.96 -0.71
C ILE A 98 -6.83 -8.71 -0.66
N PRO A 99 -6.36 -7.46 -0.51
CA PRO A 99 -4.94 -7.16 -0.41
C PRO A 99 -4.31 -7.86 0.78
N GLU A 100 -3.11 -8.42 0.56
CA GLU A 100 -2.34 -9.02 1.62
C GLU A 100 -1.66 -7.94 2.47
N VAL A 101 -1.75 -8.10 3.79
CA VAL A 101 -0.94 -7.32 4.72
C VAL A 101 0.17 -8.23 5.23
N GLU A 102 1.38 -7.96 4.77
CA GLU A 102 2.58 -8.71 5.13
C GLU A 102 2.87 -8.66 6.64
N ILE A 103 3.68 -9.59 7.11
CA ILE A 103 4.30 -9.48 8.44
C ILE A 103 5.18 -8.23 8.49
N VAL A 104 5.34 -7.68 9.70
CA VAL A 104 6.22 -6.53 9.89
C VAL A 104 7.66 -6.90 9.54
N LYS A 105 8.25 -6.17 8.62
CA LYS A 105 9.62 -6.35 8.15
C LYS A 105 10.57 -5.32 8.79
N THR A 106 11.85 -5.60 8.78
CA THR A 106 12.87 -4.57 8.94
C THR A 106 12.91 -3.69 7.68
N TYR A 107 13.52 -2.52 7.76
CA TYR A 107 13.68 -1.65 6.60
C TYR A 107 14.48 -2.33 5.47
N ALA A 108 15.54 -3.06 5.82
CA ALA A 108 16.36 -3.80 4.85
C ALA A 108 15.57 -4.90 4.14
N GLU A 109 14.76 -5.69 4.87
CA GLU A 109 13.89 -6.70 4.28
C GLU A 109 12.80 -6.09 3.39
N ALA A 110 12.28 -4.91 3.75
CA ALA A 110 11.33 -4.19 2.93
C ALA A 110 11.96 -3.69 1.62
N LEU A 111 13.20 -3.20 1.66
CA LEU A 111 13.95 -2.81 0.46
C LEU A 111 14.26 -4.03 -0.42
N GLU A 112 14.67 -5.15 0.16
CA GLU A 112 14.95 -6.36 -0.62
C GLU A 112 13.69 -6.87 -1.34
N PHE A 113 12.54 -6.84 -0.68
CA PHE A 113 11.26 -7.13 -1.33
C PHE A 113 10.98 -6.19 -2.50
N ALA A 114 11.26 -4.91 -2.32
CA ALA A 114 10.97 -3.88 -3.31
C ALA A 114 11.85 -3.96 -4.57
N LYS A 115 13.03 -4.56 -4.50
CA LYS A 115 13.91 -4.75 -5.67
C LYS A 115 13.29 -5.61 -6.77
N GLU A 116 12.30 -6.44 -6.42
CA GLU A 116 11.57 -7.26 -7.39
C GLU A 116 10.48 -6.46 -8.14
N LEU A 117 10.25 -5.21 -7.77
CA LEU A 117 9.24 -4.35 -8.38
C LEU A 117 9.85 -3.52 -9.51
N ASP A 118 9.01 -3.19 -10.51
CA ASP A 118 9.45 -2.41 -11.68
C ASP A 118 9.77 -0.95 -11.35
N VAL A 119 9.05 -0.38 -10.37
CA VAL A 119 9.20 1.03 -9.97
C VAL A 119 9.12 1.14 -8.46
N ILE A 120 10.06 1.87 -7.87
CA ILE A 120 10.07 2.20 -6.44
C ILE A 120 9.96 3.73 -6.31
N LEU A 121 8.93 4.21 -5.62
CA LEU A 121 8.68 5.63 -5.35
C LEU A 121 8.94 5.92 -3.87
N VAL A 122 9.71 6.96 -3.61
CA VAL A 122 10.05 7.38 -2.24
C VAL A 122 9.62 8.83 -2.06
N PRO A 123 8.39 9.10 -1.59
CA PRO A 123 7.99 10.44 -1.20
C PRO A 123 8.90 10.96 -0.09
N TYR A 124 9.64 12.03 -0.41
CA TYR A 124 10.63 12.62 0.49
C TYR A 124 10.42 14.13 0.58
N GLU A 125 10.38 14.66 1.80
CA GLU A 125 10.02 16.05 2.06
C GLU A 125 11.02 17.07 1.55
N LEU A 126 12.29 16.67 1.41
CA LEU A 126 13.37 17.53 0.89
C LEU A 126 13.49 17.47 -0.64
N GLU A 127 12.70 16.62 -1.32
CA GLU A 127 12.71 16.56 -2.77
C GLU A 127 11.92 17.75 -3.35
N GLU A 128 12.60 18.52 -4.19
CA GLU A 128 12.01 19.64 -4.93
C GLU A 128 11.85 19.27 -6.39
N GLY A 129 10.76 19.70 -7.00
CA GLY A 129 10.58 19.49 -8.45
C GLY A 129 9.33 18.68 -8.80
N MET A 130 8.17 19.32 -8.63
CA MET A 130 6.88 18.71 -9.03
C MET A 130 6.88 18.21 -10.48
N LYS A 131 7.60 18.88 -11.39
CA LYS A 131 7.70 18.44 -12.79
C LYS A 131 8.44 17.11 -12.94
N ALA A 132 9.52 16.90 -12.17
CA ALA A 132 10.24 15.63 -12.16
C ALA A 132 9.35 14.50 -11.61
N THR A 133 8.63 14.76 -10.52
CA THR A 133 7.65 13.83 -9.96
C THR A 133 6.58 13.46 -10.99
N MET A 134 5.99 14.45 -11.69
CA MET A 134 5.00 14.19 -12.74
C MET A 134 5.57 13.29 -13.84
N SER A 135 6.77 13.60 -14.34
CA SER A 135 7.42 12.78 -15.37
C SER A 135 7.66 11.33 -14.93
N ILE A 136 8.02 11.13 -13.66
CA ILE A 136 8.19 9.79 -13.10
C ILE A 136 6.86 9.03 -13.06
N ILE A 137 5.79 9.68 -12.62
CA ILE A 137 4.45 9.09 -12.51
C ILE A 137 3.88 8.79 -13.90
N GLU A 138 3.97 9.73 -14.83
CA GLU A 138 3.51 9.58 -16.22
C GLU A 138 4.27 8.51 -17.03
N ALA A 139 5.46 8.15 -16.57
CA ALA A 139 6.23 7.06 -17.18
C ALA A 139 5.79 5.66 -16.74
N ILE A 140 4.99 5.54 -15.67
CA ILE A 140 4.46 4.26 -15.20
C ILE A 140 3.42 3.75 -16.20
N ARG A 141 3.50 2.48 -16.55
CA ARG A 141 2.61 1.84 -17.54
C ARG A 141 1.74 0.78 -16.87
N PRO A 142 0.51 0.58 -17.37
CA PRO A 142 -0.31 -0.57 -16.97
C PRO A 142 0.46 -1.88 -17.05
N GLY A 143 0.27 -2.73 -16.07
CA GLY A 143 0.96 -4.01 -15.91
C GLY A 143 2.24 -3.96 -15.07
N GLN A 144 2.81 -2.79 -14.83
CA GLN A 144 3.98 -2.66 -13.95
C GLN A 144 3.61 -2.82 -12.48
N SER A 145 4.56 -3.32 -11.70
CA SER A 145 4.52 -3.34 -10.24
C SER A 145 5.18 -2.09 -9.66
N VAL A 146 4.51 -1.44 -8.70
CA VAL A 146 4.96 -0.16 -8.12
C VAL A 146 5.01 -0.27 -6.60
N GLY A 147 6.16 0.05 -6.02
CA GLY A 147 6.33 0.19 -4.58
C GLY A 147 6.31 1.65 -4.15
N ILE A 148 5.59 1.98 -3.08
CA ILE A 148 5.54 3.31 -2.48
C ILE A 148 6.09 3.21 -1.06
N PHE A 149 7.19 3.88 -0.75
CA PHE A 149 7.79 3.90 0.59
C PHE A 149 7.35 5.13 1.37
N ILE A 150 6.59 4.94 2.43
CA ILE A 150 6.14 6.01 3.32
C ILE A 150 6.79 5.84 4.69
N GLY A 151 7.52 6.87 5.13
CA GLY A 151 8.15 6.89 6.46
C GLY A 151 7.13 7.00 7.61
N PRO A 152 7.53 6.69 8.85
CA PRO A 152 6.75 7.00 10.05
C PRO A 152 6.64 8.52 10.27
N GLU A 153 6.04 8.96 11.39
CA GLU A 153 5.91 10.39 11.70
C GLU A 153 7.25 11.14 11.80
N GLY A 154 8.32 10.46 12.11
CA GLY A 154 9.68 11.03 12.13
C GLY A 154 10.36 11.10 10.77
N GLY A 155 9.70 10.63 9.70
CA GLY A 155 10.28 10.52 8.36
C GLY A 155 11.36 9.45 8.28
N PHE A 156 12.14 9.50 7.20
CA PHE A 156 13.33 8.67 6.99
C PHE A 156 14.61 9.35 7.52
N GLU A 157 15.56 8.55 7.95
CA GLU A 157 16.95 9.01 8.10
C GLU A 157 17.58 9.17 6.71
N GLU A 158 18.58 10.06 6.59
CA GLU A 158 19.28 10.28 5.31
C GLU A 158 19.90 8.98 4.76
N GLU A 159 20.38 8.12 5.65
CA GLU A 159 20.91 6.80 5.29
C GLU A 159 19.82 5.90 4.69
N GLU A 160 18.61 5.88 5.28
CA GLU A 160 17.49 5.10 4.74
C GLU A 160 17.09 5.60 3.34
N VAL A 161 17.10 6.92 3.13
CA VAL A 161 16.83 7.49 1.81
C VAL A 161 17.88 7.07 0.80
N ARG A 162 19.16 7.15 1.17
CA ARG A 162 20.26 6.72 0.30
C ARG A 162 20.14 5.24 -0.06
N ASP A 163 19.90 4.38 0.93
CA ASP A 163 19.74 2.94 0.71
C ASP A 163 18.57 2.65 -0.24
N ALA A 164 17.46 3.41 -0.11
CA ALA A 164 16.33 3.29 -1.05
C ALA A 164 16.71 3.72 -2.48
N MET A 165 17.50 4.80 -2.63
CA MET A 165 17.98 5.23 -3.95
C MET A 165 18.93 4.21 -4.57
N GLU A 166 19.84 3.63 -3.78
CA GLU A 166 20.73 2.56 -4.22
C GLU A 166 19.97 1.29 -4.64
N ALA A 167 18.82 1.03 -4.03
CA ALA A 167 17.90 -0.03 -4.44
C ALA A 167 17.05 0.30 -5.69
N GLY A 168 17.30 1.44 -6.35
CA GLY A 168 16.55 1.88 -7.54
C GLY A 168 15.36 2.77 -7.25
N GLY A 169 15.20 3.23 -6.01
CA GLY A 169 14.14 4.14 -5.60
C GLY A 169 14.24 5.49 -6.31
N LYS A 170 13.10 6.05 -6.65
CA LYS A 170 12.96 7.37 -7.27
C LYS A 170 12.37 8.33 -6.25
N PRO A 171 13.10 9.38 -5.86
CA PRO A 171 12.56 10.39 -4.97
C PRO A 171 11.44 11.17 -5.68
N VAL A 172 10.36 11.41 -4.97
CA VAL A 172 9.21 12.16 -5.47
C VAL A 172 8.72 13.14 -4.41
N THR A 173 8.17 14.27 -4.83
CA THR A 173 7.54 15.23 -3.94
C THR A 173 6.02 15.16 -4.01
N LEU A 174 5.36 15.32 -2.86
CA LEU A 174 3.90 15.43 -2.76
C LEU A 174 3.44 16.89 -2.59
N GLY A 175 4.30 17.84 -2.94
CA GLY A 175 4.03 19.27 -2.91
C GLY A 175 4.72 19.97 -1.74
N LYS A 176 4.43 21.27 -1.60
CA LYS A 176 5.14 22.19 -0.68
C LYS A 176 4.80 22.02 0.80
N ARG A 177 3.83 21.19 1.14
CA ARG A 177 3.38 20.98 2.53
C ARG A 177 3.88 19.64 3.04
N ILE A 178 4.33 19.63 4.31
CA ILE A 178 4.63 18.37 4.99
C ILE A 178 3.30 17.64 5.26
N LEU A 179 3.18 16.45 4.70
CA LEU A 179 2.01 15.61 4.93
C LEU A 179 2.26 14.66 6.11
N ARG A 180 1.22 14.35 6.85
CA ARG A 180 1.28 13.26 7.83
C ARG A 180 1.46 11.93 7.12
N THR A 181 2.05 10.95 7.82
CA THR A 181 2.36 9.62 7.25
C THR A 181 1.14 8.97 6.61
N GLU A 182 -0.02 9.02 7.28
CA GLU A 182 -1.29 8.52 6.74
C GLU A 182 -1.72 9.28 5.47
N THR A 183 -1.57 10.60 5.46
CA THR A 183 -1.95 11.44 4.32
C THR A 183 -1.03 11.23 3.12
N ALA A 184 0.27 11.08 3.35
CA ALA A 184 1.25 10.89 2.28
C ALA A 184 0.97 9.61 1.48
N GLY A 185 0.71 8.49 2.18
CA GLY A 185 0.35 7.22 1.56
C GLY A 185 -0.93 7.31 0.72
N MET A 186 -1.98 7.89 1.31
CA MET A 186 -3.27 8.09 0.61
C MET A 186 -3.12 8.99 -0.62
N THR A 187 -2.35 10.09 -0.51
CA THR A 187 -2.12 11.01 -1.62
C THR A 187 -1.41 10.32 -2.77
N MET A 188 -0.34 9.56 -2.49
CA MET A 188 0.41 8.87 -3.53
C MET A 188 -0.45 7.79 -4.22
N LEU A 189 -1.20 7.01 -3.43
CA LEU A 189 -2.13 6.01 -3.96
C LEU A 189 -3.21 6.65 -4.83
N SER A 190 -3.81 7.78 -4.41
CA SER A 190 -4.82 8.50 -5.18
C SER A 190 -4.27 9.01 -6.52
N ILE A 191 -3.04 9.52 -6.54
CA ILE A 191 -2.39 9.98 -7.76
C ILE A 191 -2.18 8.81 -8.73
N LEU A 192 -1.66 7.69 -8.25
CA LEU A 192 -1.43 6.49 -9.08
C LEU A 192 -2.75 5.88 -9.57
N MET A 193 -3.75 5.76 -8.71
CA MET A 193 -5.09 5.30 -9.08
C MET A 193 -5.65 6.16 -10.22
N TYR A 194 -5.70 7.47 -10.04
CA TYR A 194 -6.21 8.39 -11.06
C TYR A 194 -5.42 8.30 -12.38
N THR A 195 -4.10 8.23 -12.31
CA THR A 195 -3.25 8.15 -13.51
C THR A 195 -3.45 6.83 -14.26
N LEU A 196 -3.52 5.70 -13.54
CA LEU A 196 -3.60 4.37 -14.15
C LEU A 196 -5.01 4.04 -14.67
N GLU A 197 -6.06 4.58 -14.06
CA GLU A 197 -7.44 4.40 -14.54
C GLU A 197 -7.80 5.35 -15.69
N SER A 198 -6.97 6.37 -15.95
CA SER A 198 -7.20 7.35 -17.02
C SER A 198 -6.57 6.97 -18.36
N VAL A 199 -5.93 5.81 -18.44
CA VAL A 199 -5.18 5.35 -19.64
C VAL A 199 -5.99 4.38 -20.48
#